data_b05dd867f16a58d2053c0ff2effb07a9
#
_entry.id   b05dd867f16a58d2053c0ff2effb07a9
#
_cell.length_a   1.000
_cell.length_b   1.000
_cell.length_c   1.000
_cell.angle_alpha   90.00
_cell.angle_beta   90.00
_cell.angle_gamma   90.00
#
_symmetry.space_group_name_H-M   'P 1'
#
loop_
_entity.id
_entity.type
_entity.pdbx_description
1 polymer ?
#
loop_
_entity_poly.entity_id
_entity_poly.type
_entity_poly.pdbx_seq_one_letter_code
_entity_poly.pdbx_strand_id
1 'polypeptide(L)'
;MAECVSWTSFLVRDAHPTMGYIFMSNYRRCYVPGGSFFFTVVTDRRAPILGTDLARDLLRTAFRDCFDRWPPFRVDAMVMLDNHLHAIWTLPPDDADYSKRWGAIKKHYTQSWLALGGSEKPLTASRIRHRRRGVWQPRFWEHALRDERDYARHFDYIHYNPVKHGLVECPRDWPYSTFHRWVKQGVYDPQWGCGVAELLDFSDLAETVGE
;
A
#
# COMPACT_ATOMS: atom_id res chain seq x y z
N MET A 1 17.88 11.71 -15.88
CA MET A 1 17.29 11.77 -14.53
C MET A 1 15.83 12.19 -14.72
N ALA A 2 14.89 11.27 -14.48
CA ALA A 2 13.47 11.56 -14.60
C ALA A 2 13.00 12.13 -13.25
N GLU A 3 12.68 13.41 -13.21
CA GLU A 3 12.12 14.04 -12.02
C GLU A 3 10.72 13.50 -11.74
N CYS A 4 10.56 12.82 -10.61
CA CYS A 4 9.26 12.50 -10.03
C CYS A 4 8.64 13.80 -9.52
N VAL A 5 7.69 14.36 -10.28
CA VAL A 5 7.03 15.62 -9.92
C VAL A 5 6.14 15.42 -8.71
N SER A 6 6.51 16.03 -7.60
CA SER A 6 5.73 16.27 -6.40
C SER A 6 4.43 17.04 -6.70
N TRP A 7 3.41 16.82 -5.89
CA TRP A 7 2.16 17.57 -5.91
C TRP A 7 2.40 19.06 -5.62
N THR A 8 2.54 19.89 -6.64
CA THR A 8 2.44 21.33 -6.50
C THR A 8 1.05 21.77 -6.98
N SER A 9 0.24 22.23 -6.03
CA SER A 9 -1.01 22.91 -6.28
C SER A 9 -0.73 24.26 -6.94
N PHE A 10 -1.04 24.41 -8.22
CA PHE A 10 -1.15 25.71 -8.85
C PHE A 10 -2.53 26.31 -8.54
N LEU A 11 -2.54 27.33 -7.69
CA LEU A 11 -3.67 28.24 -7.55
C LEU A 11 -3.71 29.18 -8.76
N VAL A 12 -4.63 28.97 -9.69
CA VAL A 12 -5.05 30.00 -10.64
C VAL A 12 -6.26 30.70 -10.03
N ARG A 13 -6.05 31.96 -9.63
CA ARG A 13 -7.13 32.89 -9.31
C ARG A 13 -7.72 33.40 -10.61
N ASP A 14 -9.01 33.11 -10.87
CA ASP A 14 -9.92 34.10 -11.43
C ASP A 14 -11.37 33.65 -11.16
N ALA A 15 -12.18 34.60 -10.76
CA ALA A 15 -13.49 34.44 -10.18
C ALA A 15 -14.59 34.26 -11.22
N HIS A 16 -15.40 33.17 -11.09
CA HIS A 16 -16.87 33.21 -11.28
C HIS A 16 -17.53 32.05 -10.53
N PRO A 17 -18.66 32.27 -9.80
CA PRO A 17 -19.30 31.26 -8.98
C PRO A 17 -20.29 30.48 -9.84
N THR A 18 -20.04 29.24 -10.13
CA THR A 18 -20.94 28.13 -10.51
C THR A 18 -20.32 27.21 -11.56
N MET A 19 -19.15 26.69 -11.33
CA MET A 19 -18.68 25.52 -12.07
C MET A 19 -17.94 24.59 -11.12
N GLY A 20 -18.52 23.42 -10.87
CA GLY A 20 -17.87 22.38 -10.09
C GLY A 20 -16.53 22.04 -10.70
N TYR A 21 -15.46 22.33 -9.98
CA TYR A 21 -14.11 21.98 -10.39
C TYR A 21 -13.97 20.46 -10.44
N ILE A 22 -13.95 19.91 -11.64
CA ILE A 22 -13.47 18.55 -11.87
C ILE A 22 -11.95 18.62 -11.73
N PHE A 23 -11.44 18.30 -10.53
CA PHE A 23 -10.01 18.06 -10.36
C PHE A 23 -9.64 16.81 -11.18
N MET A 24 -9.19 17.00 -12.40
CA MET A 24 -8.48 15.97 -13.12
C MET A 24 -7.09 15.85 -12.48
N SER A 25 -6.91 14.88 -11.58
CA SER A 25 -5.59 14.58 -11.05
C SER A 25 -4.72 14.08 -12.21
N ASN A 26 -3.75 14.87 -12.64
CA ASN A 26 -2.69 14.52 -13.61
C ASN A 26 -1.66 13.56 -12.98
N TYR A 27 -2.12 12.65 -12.14
CA TYR A 27 -1.24 11.68 -11.50
C TYR A 27 -0.60 10.77 -12.57
N ARG A 28 0.71 10.88 -12.70
CA ARG A 28 1.54 10.00 -13.54
C ARG A 28 2.31 9.05 -12.65
N ARG A 29 2.26 7.76 -12.97
CA ARG A 29 3.05 6.75 -12.27
C ARG A 29 4.54 6.95 -12.53
N CYS A 30 5.35 6.80 -11.46
CA CYS A 30 6.79 6.81 -11.54
C CYS A 30 7.29 5.39 -11.84
N TYR A 31 8.02 5.20 -12.92
CA TYR A 31 8.59 3.91 -13.30
C TYR A 31 10.11 4.02 -13.27
N VAL A 32 10.73 3.42 -12.25
CA VAL A 32 12.19 3.36 -12.09
C VAL A 32 12.60 1.88 -12.12
N PRO A 33 13.30 1.40 -13.16
CA PRO A 33 13.81 0.03 -13.20
C PRO A 33 14.70 -0.26 -12.00
N GLY A 34 14.46 -1.39 -11.32
CA GLY A 34 15.19 -1.74 -10.10
C GLY A 34 14.88 -0.89 -8.88
N GLY A 35 13.95 0.05 -8.99
CA GLY A 35 13.61 0.98 -7.93
C GLY A 35 12.89 0.33 -6.75
N SER A 36 12.98 1.00 -5.60
CA SER A 36 12.19 0.69 -4.41
C SER A 36 10.99 1.61 -4.33
N PHE A 37 9.83 1.05 -4.02
CA PHE A 37 8.57 1.77 -3.98
C PHE A 37 7.80 1.43 -2.71
N PHE A 38 7.25 2.46 -2.08
CA PHE A 38 6.22 2.32 -1.06
C PHE A 38 4.84 2.29 -1.71
N PHE A 39 3.95 1.46 -1.17
CA PHE A 39 2.58 1.31 -1.67
C PHE A 39 1.57 1.38 -0.53
N THR A 40 0.40 2.00 -0.82
CA THR A 40 -0.83 1.85 -0.04
C THR A 40 -1.92 1.26 -0.91
N VAL A 41 -2.42 0.09 -0.53
CA VAL A 41 -3.46 -0.65 -1.27
C VAL A 41 -4.68 -0.83 -0.39
N VAL A 42 -5.79 -0.24 -0.79
CA VAL A 42 -6.99 -0.10 0.04
C VAL A 42 -8.13 -0.95 -0.51
N THR A 43 -8.91 -1.57 0.37
CA THR A 43 -10.15 -2.26 0.02
C THR A 43 -11.23 -1.28 -0.45
N ASP A 44 -12.21 -1.76 -1.19
CA ASP A 44 -13.28 -0.89 -1.66
C ASP A 44 -14.08 -0.31 -0.49
N ARG A 45 -14.21 1.03 -0.47
CA ARG A 45 -14.88 1.78 0.60
C ARG A 45 -14.33 1.41 2.00
N ARG A 46 -13.05 1.09 2.10
CA ARG A 46 -12.36 0.68 3.32
C ARG A 46 -13.08 -0.46 4.07
N ALA A 47 -13.61 -1.45 3.33
CA ALA A 47 -14.25 -2.62 3.94
C ALA A 47 -13.23 -3.43 4.77
N PRO A 48 -13.51 -3.79 6.05
CA PRO A 48 -12.56 -4.45 6.94
C PRO A 48 -12.49 -5.96 6.64
N ILE A 49 -11.95 -6.35 5.49
CA ILE A 49 -11.91 -7.73 5.02
C ILE A 49 -10.51 -8.36 5.07
N LEU A 50 -9.49 -7.61 5.52
CA LEU A 50 -8.10 -8.08 5.51
C LEU A 50 -7.60 -8.56 6.87
N GLY A 51 -8.27 -8.24 7.97
CA GLY A 51 -7.81 -8.48 9.34
C GLY A 51 -7.99 -9.93 9.83
N THR A 52 -7.99 -10.95 8.95
CA THR A 52 -8.18 -12.34 9.31
C THR A 52 -7.05 -13.24 8.78
N ASP A 53 -6.84 -14.39 9.42
CA ASP A 53 -5.90 -15.40 8.95
C ASP A 53 -6.22 -15.87 7.53
N LEU A 54 -7.51 -16.07 7.22
CA LEU A 54 -7.95 -16.40 5.86
C LEU A 54 -7.50 -15.36 4.85
N ALA A 55 -7.75 -14.08 5.13
CA ALA A 55 -7.36 -12.98 4.24
C ALA A 55 -5.83 -12.95 4.01
N ARG A 56 -5.05 -13.16 5.08
CA ARG A 56 -3.60 -13.25 5.00
C ARG A 56 -3.14 -14.42 4.11
N ASP A 57 -3.76 -15.60 4.27
CA ASP A 57 -3.38 -16.77 3.50
C ASP A 57 -3.76 -16.63 2.01
N LEU A 58 -4.90 -16.01 1.72
CA LEU A 58 -5.28 -15.66 0.35
C LEU A 58 -4.30 -14.66 -0.27
N LEU A 59 -3.89 -13.65 0.47
CA LEU A 59 -2.91 -12.67 -0.01
C LEU A 59 -1.55 -13.33 -0.24
N ARG A 60 -1.09 -14.18 0.69
CA ARG A 60 0.16 -14.96 0.56
C ARG A 60 0.14 -15.83 -0.70
N THR A 61 -0.98 -16.50 -0.97
CA THR A 61 -1.14 -17.32 -2.18
C THR A 61 -1.10 -16.46 -3.45
N ALA A 62 -1.75 -15.29 -3.44
CA ALA A 62 -1.71 -14.35 -4.56
C ALA A 62 -0.29 -13.81 -4.84
N PHE A 63 0.52 -13.60 -3.80
CA PHE A 63 1.94 -13.23 -3.96
C PHE A 63 2.76 -14.38 -4.56
N ARG A 64 2.57 -15.62 -4.11
CA ARG A 64 3.25 -16.80 -4.69
C ARG A 64 2.94 -16.93 -6.18
N ASP A 65 1.68 -16.89 -6.57
CA ASP A 65 1.27 -16.93 -7.99
C ASP A 65 1.92 -15.79 -8.80
N CYS A 66 2.09 -14.62 -8.20
CA CYS A 66 2.79 -13.52 -8.83
C CYS A 66 4.29 -13.80 -9.03
N PHE A 67 4.97 -14.38 -8.03
CA PHE A 67 6.39 -14.74 -8.12
C PHE A 67 6.64 -15.87 -9.12
N ASP A 68 5.70 -16.80 -9.27
CA ASP A 68 5.81 -17.89 -10.24
C ASP A 68 5.65 -17.41 -11.70
N ARG A 69 4.97 -16.28 -11.91
CA ARG A 69 4.71 -15.74 -13.26
C ARG A 69 5.76 -14.78 -13.78
N TRP A 70 6.41 -14.04 -12.90
CA TRP A 70 7.36 -12.99 -13.26
C TRP A 70 8.62 -13.07 -12.39
N PRO A 71 9.74 -12.48 -12.86
CA PRO A 71 10.91 -12.35 -12.02
C PRO A 71 10.54 -11.84 -10.62
N PRO A 72 10.96 -12.53 -9.55
CA PRO A 72 10.55 -12.17 -8.20
C PRO A 72 11.11 -10.80 -7.83
N PHE A 73 10.27 -10.00 -7.20
CA PHE A 73 10.65 -8.77 -6.53
C PHE A 73 10.84 -9.03 -5.04
N ARG A 74 11.59 -8.17 -4.36
CA ARG A 74 11.78 -8.27 -2.92
C ARG A 74 10.68 -7.49 -2.20
N VAL A 75 10.00 -8.13 -1.25
CA VAL A 75 9.10 -7.47 -0.29
C VAL A 75 9.92 -7.12 0.94
N ASP A 76 10.33 -5.88 1.05
CA ASP A 76 11.19 -5.39 2.13
C ASP A 76 10.41 -5.19 3.43
N ALA A 77 9.30 -4.49 3.35
CA ALA A 77 8.38 -4.30 4.46
C ALA A 77 6.94 -4.51 3.99
N MET A 78 6.09 -5.01 4.87
CA MET A 78 4.65 -5.10 4.65
C MET A 78 3.93 -5.17 5.99
N VAL A 79 2.80 -4.45 6.06
CA VAL A 79 1.79 -4.59 7.12
C VAL A 79 0.42 -4.71 6.47
N MET A 80 -0.40 -5.61 6.98
CA MET A 80 -1.78 -5.75 6.58
C MET A 80 -2.68 -5.35 7.75
N LEU A 81 -3.49 -4.31 7.54
CA LEU A 81 -4.51 -3.83 8.45
C LEU A 81 -5.88 -4.32 8.00
N ASP A 82 -6.94 -4.03 8.74
CA ASP A 82 -8.28 -4.57 8.45
C ASP A 82 -8.81 -4.19 7.06
N ASN A 83 -8.47 -3.00 6.56
CA ASN A 83 -9.06 -2.44 5.34
C ASN A 83 -8.04 -1.92 4.32
N HIS A 84 -6.75 -2.01 4.61
CA HIS A 84 -5.68 -1.65 3.69
C HIS A 84 -4.38 -2.36 4.06
N LEU A 85 -3.40 -2.25 3.18
CA LEU A 85 -2.04 -2.69 3.45
C LEU A 85 -1.04 -1.64 2.96
N HIS A 86 0.10 -1.61 3.63
CA HIS A 86 1.29 -0.91 3.14
C HIS A 86 2.38 -1.91 2.81
N ALA A 87 3.18 -1.59 1.81
CA ALA A 87 4.33 -2.42 1.44
C ALA A 87 5.46 -1.60 0.85
N ILE A 88 6.70 -2.02 1.08
CA ILE A 88 7.87 -1.61 0.30
C ILE A 88 8.30 -2.80 -0.56
N TRP A 89 8.40 -2.55 -1.87
CA TRP A 89 8.97 -3.50 -2.83
C TRP A 89 10.21 -2.93 -3.48
N THR A 90 11.23 -3.76 -3.62
CA THR A 90 12.36 -3.48 -4.52
C THR A 90 12.24 -4.39 -5.74
N LEU A 91 12.19 -3.79 -6.92
CA LEU A 91 12.01 -4.49 -8.18
C LEU A 91 13.34 -5.04 -8.72
N PRO A 92 13.31 -6.04 -9.62
CA PRO A 92 14.51 -6.47 -10.34
C PRO A 92 15.13 -5.33 -11.16
N PRO A 93 16.46 -5.36 -11.44
CA PRO A 93 17.18 -4.24 -12.05
C PRO A 93 16.57 -3.65 -13.32
N ASP A 94 16.02 -4.49 -14.20
CA ASP A 94 15.46 -4.06 -15.49
C ASP A 94 13.93 -3.99 -15.50
N ASP A 95 13.30 -4.04 -14.33
CA ASP A 95 11.86 -4.09 -14.19
C ASP A 95 11.32 -2.88 -13.44
N ALA A 96 10.25 -2.29 -13.95
CA ALA A 96 9.52 -1.19 -13.34
C ALA A 96 8.01 -1.49 -13.23
N ASP A 97 7.55 -2.71 -13.60
CA ASP A 97 6.13 -3.00 -13.78
C ASP A 97 5.46 -3.54 -12.50
N TYR A 98 5.50 -2.73 -11.42
CA TYR A 98 4.74 -3.00 -10.20
C TYR A 98 3.22 -2.98 -10.44
N SER A 99 2.76 -2.20 -11.43
CA SER A 99 1.31 -2.06 -11.71
C SER A 99 0.68 -3.36 -12.16
N LYS A 100 1.37 -4.10 -13.03
CA LYS A 100 0.95 -5.41 -13.52
C LYS A 100 0.91 -6.44 -12.38
N ARG A 101 1.92 -6.40 -11.51
CA ARG A 101 2.01 -7.26 -10.32
C ARG A 101 0.87 -7.01 -9.35
N TRP A 102 0.63 -5.75 -8.96
CA TRP A 102 -0.52 -5.41 -8.11
C TRP A 102 -1.86 -5.78 -8.76
N GLY A 103 -1.98 -5.61 -10.08
CA GLY A 103 -3.16 -6.03 -10.84
C GLY A 103 -3.42 -7.53 -10.72
N ALA A 104 -2.38 -8.36 -10.85
CA ALA A 104 -2.47 -9.81 -10.72
C ALA A 104 -2.79 -10.24 -9.28
N ILE A 105 -2.08 -9.70 -8.30
CA ILE A 105 -2.28 -10.00 -6.87
C ILE A 105 -3.72 -9.66 -6.46
N LYS A 106 -4.19 -8.45 -6.78
CA LYS A 106 -5.56 -8.02 -6.48
C LYS A 106 -6.60 -8.89 -7.18
N LYS A 107 -6.35 -9.30 -8.42
CA LYS A 107 -7.25 -10.20 -9.18
C LYS A 107 -7.31 -11.58 -8.53
N HIS A 108 -6.16 -12.21 -8.26
CA HIS A 108 -6.10 -13.53 -7.64
C HIS A 108 -6.78 -13.54 -6.27
N TYR A 109 -6.42 -12.58 -5.39
CA TYR A 109 -7.08 -12.40 -4.09
C TYR A 109 -8.60 -12.29 -4.25
N THR A 110 -9.07 -11.41 -5.13
CA THR A 110 -10.51 -11.20 -5.35
C THR A 110 -11.23 -12.47 -5.78
N GLN A 111 -10.65 -13.22 -6.72
CA GLN A 111 -11.24 -14.48 -7.18
C GLN A 111 -11.35 -15.51 -6.05
N SER A 112 -10.28 -15.69 -5.29
CA SER A 112 -10.24 -16.63 -4.17
C SER A 112 -11.16 -16.21 -3.01
N TRP A 113 -11.17 -14.91 -2.67
CA TRP A 113 -12.05 -14.34 -1.65
C TRP A 113 -13.53 -14.59 -1.97
N LEU A 114 -13.95 -14.28 -3.19
CA LEU A 114 -15.34 -14.45 -3.62
C LEU A 114 -15.74 -15.92 -3.78
N ALA A 115 -14.81 -16.79 -4.21
CA ALA A 115 -15.04 -18.23 -4.30
C ALA A 115 -15.30 -18.88 -2.94
N LEU A 116 -14.76 -18.31 -1.86
CA LEU A 116 -14.98 -18.74 -0.48
C LEU A 116 -16.19 -18.04 0.19
N GLY A 117 -17.04 -17.37 -0.58
CA GLY A 117 -18.23 -16.68 -0.06
C GLY A 117 -17.94 -15.31 0.55
N GLY A 118 -16.75 -14.76 0.33
CA GLY A 118 -16.39 -13.43 0.77
C GLY A 118 -17.27 -12.34 0.12
N SER A 119 -17.55 -11.30 0.89
CA SER A 119 -18.41 -10.19 0.43
C SER A 119 -17.66 -9.18 -0.45
N GLU A 120 -18.39 -8.55 -1.36
CA GLU A 120 -17.94 -7.36 -2.07
C GLU A 120 -18.96 -6.23 -1.96
N LYS A 121 -18.52 -5.00 -2.19
CA LYS A 121 -19.42 -3.84 -2.23
C LYS A 121 -20.21 -3.82 -3.54
N PRO A 122 -21.44 -3.26 -3.54
CA PRO A 122 -22.26 -3.13 -4.74
C PRO A 122 -21.49 -2.49 -5.90
N LEU A 123 -21.61 -3.08 -7.09
CA LEU A 123 -20.87 -2.62 -8.25
C LEU A 123 -21.54 -1.38 -8.86
N THR A 124 -20.77 -0.35 -9.11
CA THR A 124 -21.19 0.82 -9.88
C THR A 124 -21.22 0.50 -11.37
N ALA A 125 -21.98 1.26 -12.18
CA ALA A 125 -22.01 1.13 -13.63
C ALA A 125 -20.60 1.20 -14.25
N SER A 126 -19.73 2.06 -13.72
CA SER A 126 -18.31 2.15 -14.13
C SER A 126 -17.55 0.86 -13.86
N ARG A 127 -17.73 0.24 -12.69
CA ARG A 127 -17.06 -1.04 -12.35
C ARG A 127 -17.52 -2.17 -13.26
N ILE A 128 -18.82 -2.25 -13.51
CA ILE A 128 -19.40 -3.25 -14.44
C ILE A 128 -18.81 -3.09 -15.84
N ARG A 129 -18.81 -1.86 -16.38
CA ARG A 129 -18.23 -1.55 -17.69
C ARG A 129 -16.75 -1.94 -17.80
N HIS A 130 -15.97 -1.73 -16.74
CA HIS A 130 -14.54 -2.05 -16.70
C HIS A 130 -14.24 -3.45 -16.14
N ARG A 131 -15.25 -4.31 -15.92
CA ARG A 131 -15.13 -5.67 -15.37
C ARG A 131 -14.36 -5.70 -14.04
N ARG A 132 -14.55 -4.69 -13.18
CA ARG A 132 -13.90 -4.56 -11.86
C ARG A 132 -14.86 -5.00 -10.76
N ARG A 133 -14.35 -5.80 -9.82
CA ARG A 133 -15.10 -6.25 -8.64
C ARG A 133 -15.01 -5.23 -7.51
N GLY A 134 -15.91 -5.33 -6.53
CA GLY A 134 -16.05 -4.42 -5.39
C GLY A 134 -15.23 -4.81 -4.16
N VAL A 135 -14.07 -5.44 -4.34
CA VAL A 135 -13.17 -5.87 -3.24
C VAL A 135 -12.09 -4.84 -2.96
N TRP A 136 -11.47 -4.31 -4.00
CA TRP A 136 -10.39 -3.33 -3.91
C TRP A 136 -10.76 -1.99 -4.53
N GLN A 137 -10.16 -0.91 -4.02
CA GLN A 137 -10.15 0.35 -4.77
C GLN A 137 -9.47 0.13 -6.14
N PRO A 138 -9.94 0.81 -7.22
CA PRO A 138 -9.38 0.63 -8.57
C PRO A 138 -7.90 0.99 -8.65
N ARG A 139 -7.50 2.04 -7.96
CA ARG A 139 -6.11 2.52 -7.90
C ARG A 139 -5.49 2.13 -6.55
N PHE A 140 -4.20 2.19 -6.47
CA PHE A 140 -3.39 2.17 -5.27
C PHE A 140 -2.48 3.39 -5.29
N TRP A 141 -2.02 3.80 -4.13
CA TRP A 141 -1.00 4.83 -4.00
C TRP A 141 0.38 4.21 -4.16
N GLU A 142 1.30 4.91 -4.83
CA GLU A 142 2.71 4.57 -4.86
C GLU A 142 3.58 5.81 -4.67
N HIS A 143 4.71 5.63 -3.99
CA HIS A 143 5.77 6.60 -3.82
C HIS A 143 7.10 5.93 -4.15
N ALA A 144 7.87 6.47 -5.10
CA ALA A 144 9.22 5.99 -5.38
C ALA A 144 10.16 6.48 -4.28
N LEU A 145 10.81 5.55 -3.58
CA LEU A 145 11.74 5.88 -2.51
C LEU A 145 13.04 6.44 -3.12
N ARG A 146 13.42 7.65 -2.68
CA ARG A 146 14.44 8.47 -3.35
C ARG A 146 15.83 8.26 -2.81
N ASP A 147 15.94 8.01 -1.51
CA ASP A 147 17.19 7.87 -0.78
C ASP A 147 17.02 6.98 0.48
N GLU A 148 18.11 6.74 1.19
CA GLU A 148 18.12 5.90 2.39
C GLU A 148 17.24 6.46 3.51
N ARG A 149 17.15 7.79 3.66
CA ARG A 149 16.33 8.42 4.68
C ARG A 149 14.84 8.25 4.36
N ASP A 150 14.44 8.50 3.11
CA ASP A 150 13.08 8.30 2.62
C ASP A 150 12.67 6.83 2.80
N TYR A 151 13.57 5.90 2.44
CA TYR A 151 13.37 4.47 2.66
C TYR A 151 13.18 4.11 4.13
N ALA A 152 14.10 4.53 5.01
CA ALA A 152 14.05 4.23 6.43
C ALA A 152 12.77 4.76 7.09
N ARG A 153 12.36 5.99 6.75
CA ARG A 153 11.13 6.60 7.28
C ARG A 153 9.87 5.81 6.89
N HIS A 154 9.75 5.41 5.63
CA HIS A 154 8.61 4.60 5.18
C HIS A 154 8.65 3.17 5.74
N PHE A 155 9.85 2.62 5.92
CA PHE A 155 10.05 1.32 6.52
C PHE A 155 9.58 1.29 7.97
N ASP A 156 9.98 2.29 8.78
CA ASP A 156 9.52 2.46 10.16
C ASP A 156 8.01 2.73 10.23
N TYR A 157 7.51 3.60 9.37
CA TYR A 157 6.09 3.90 9.25
C TYR A 157 5.23 2.65 9.05
N ILE A 158 5.64 1.74 8.14
CA ILE A 158 4.94 0.48 7.90
C ILE A 158 4.85 -0.35 9.17
N HIS A 159 5.95 -0.49 9.89
CA HIS A 159 6.00 -1.35 11.07
C HIS A 159 5.29 -0.74 12.29
N TYR A 160 5.27 0.59 12.39
CA TYR A 160 4.56 1.32 13.44
C TYR A 160 3.06 1.49 13.16
N ASN A 161 2.62 1.27 11.95
CA ASN A 161 1.26 1.55 11.48
C ASN A 161 0.13 0.94 12.35
N PRO A 162 0.21 -0.31 12.86
CA PRO A 162 -0.79 -0.86 13.76
C PRO A 162 -0.94 -0.08 15.08
N VAL A 163 0.16 0.44 15.62
CA VAL A 163 0.16 1.30 16.81
C VAL A 163 -0.42 2.67 16.49
N LYS A 164 -0.01 3.27 15.37
CA LYS A 164 -0.57 4.54 14.86
C LYS A 164 -2.10 4.49 14.75
N HIS A 165 -2.66 3.35 14.34
CA HIS A 165 -4.11 3.12 14.22
C HIS A 165 -4.77 2.66 15.52
N GLY A 166 -4.04 2.56 16.63
CA GLY A 166 -4.57 2.13 17.92
C GLY A 166 -5.06 0.68 17.97
N LEU A 167 -4.58 -0.18 17.06
CA LEU A 167 -4.94 -1.59 17.02
C LEU A 167 -4.18 -2.42 18.05
N VAL A 168 -2.98 -2.02 18.38
CA VAL A 168 -2.10 -2.63 19.38
C VAL A 168 -1.26 -1.54 20.07
N GLU A 169 -0.68 -1.86 21.24
CA GLU A 169 0.23 -0.95 21.97
C GLU A 169 1.67 -1.07 21.48
N CYS A 170 2.04 -2.22 20.93
CA CYS A 170 3.39 -2.52 20.43
C CYS A 170 3.33 -3.11 19.02
N PRO A 171 4.25 -2.76 18.11
CA PRO A 171 4.31 -3.36 16.76
C PRO A 171 4.44 -4.88 16.78
N ARG A 172 5.11 -5.45 17.78
CA ARG A 172 5.29 -6.90 17.95
C ARG A 172 3.98 -7.65 18.20
N ASP A 173 2.95 -6.97 18.69
CA ASP A 173 1.66 -7.58 19.03
C ASP A 173 0.74 -7.71 17.81
N TRP A 174 1.16 -7.13 16.65
CA TRP A 174 0.42 -7.23 15.40
C TRP A 174 0.96 -8.37 14.52
N PRO A 175 0.18 -9.46 14.33
CA PRO A 175 0.69 -10.69 13.68
C PRO A 175 0.86 -10.54 12.16
N TYR A 176 0.22 -9.53 11.52
CA TYR A 176 0.19 -9.38 10.08
C TYR A 176 1.19 -8.34 9.57
N SER A 177 2.42 -8.42 10.09
CA SER A 177 3.52 -7.50 9.77
C SER A 177 4.83 -8.24 9.51
N THR A 178 5.67 -7.66 8.66
CA THR A 178 7.06 -8.10 8.49
C THR A 178 7.97 -7.69 9.65
N PHE A 179 7.47 -6.95 10.62
CA PHE A 179 8.21 -6.56 11.83
C PHE A 179 8.92 -7.74 12.49
N HIS A 180 8.19 -8.86 12.68
CA HIS A 180 8.73 -10.07 13.30
C HIS A 180 9.94 -10.67 12.56
N ARG A 181 9.98 -10.56 11.23
CA ARG A 181 11.14 -10.97 10.42
C ARG A 181 12.36 -10.11 10.76
N TRP A 182 12.16 -8.81 10.87
CA TRP A 182 13.23 -7.84 11.10
C TRP A 182 13.73 -7.85 12.54
N VAL A 183 12.87 -8.16 13.52
CA VAL A 183 13.31 -8.48 14.89
C VAL A 183 14.21 -9.71 14.90
N LYS A 184 13.83 -10.81 14.21
CA LYS A 184 14.66 -12.02 14.12
C LYS A 184 16.01 -11.78 13.44
N GLN A 185 16.11 -10.78 12.57
CA GLN A 185 17.33 -10.39 11.89
C GLN A 185 18.15 -9.33 12.65
N GLY A 186 17.69 -8.89 13.83
CA GLY A 186 18.38 -7.91 14.67
C GLY A 186 18.30 -6.46 14.17
N VAL A 187 17.39 -6.17 13.22
CA VAL A 187 17.17 -4.81 12.71
C VAL A 187 16.35 -3.98 13.70
N TYR A 188 15.33 -4.60 14.31
CA TYR A 188 14.54 -3.98 15.37
C TYR A 188 14.77 -4.65 16.72
N ASP A 189 14.77 -3.84 17.79
CA ASP A 189 14.56 -4.33 19.13
C ASP A 189 13.09 -4.80 19.26
N PRO A 190 12.78 -5.91 19.96
CA PRO A 190 11.41 -6.36 20.19
C PRO A 190 10.51 -5.33 20.91
N GLN A 191 11.09 -4.37 21.63
CA GLN A 191 10.38 -3.28 22.31
C GLN A 191 10.26 -2.01 21.46
N TRP A 192 10.81 -2.00 20.24
CA TRP A 192 10.74 -0.83 19.37
C TRP A 192 9.27 -0.41 19.13
N GLY A 193 8.99 0.87 19.27
CA GLY A 193 7.66 1.44 19.08
C GLY A 193 6.66 1.19 20.20
N CYS A 194 7.07 0.52 21.32
CA CYS A 194 6.21 0.30 22.46
C CYS A 194 6.23 1.54 23.40
N GLY A 195 5.04 2.06 23.75
CA GLY A 195 4.92 3.16 24.73
C GLY A 195 5.54 4.49 24.30
N VAL A 196 5.85 4.67 23.01
CA VAL A 196 6.54 5.86 22.47
C VAL A 196 5.72 6.62 21.45
N ALA A 197 4.39 6.52 21.52
CA ALA A 197 3.48 7.16 20.54
C ALA A 197 3.78 8.65 20.30
N GLU A 198 4.28 9.37 21.33
CA GLU A 198 4.62 10.79 21.24
C GLU A 198 6.02 11.05 20.62
N LEU A 199 6.88 10.03 20.51
CA LEU A 199 8.26 10.17 20.04
C LEU A 199 8.43 9.81 18.55
N LEU A 200 7.50 9.02 17.97
CA LEU A 200 7.54 8.60 16.58
C LEU A 200 6.56 9.44 15.75
N ASP A 201 7.02 10.58 15.30
CA ASP A 201 6.27 11.48 14.41
C ASP A 201 6.54 11.11 12.94
N PHE A 202 5.48 10.86 12.19
CA PHE A 202 5.48 10.58 10.76
C PHE A 202 4.67 11.63 9.96
N SER A 203 4.48 12.82 10.51
CA SER A 203 3.75 13.92 9.86
C SER A 203 4.38 14.35 8.54
N ASP A 204 5.71 14.21 8.43
CA ASP A 204 6.49 14.46 7.22
C ASP A 204 6.16 13.51 6.05
N LEU A 205 5.51 12.38 6.33
CA LEU A 205 5.11 11.40 5.32
C LEU A 205 3.66 11.58 4.81
N ALA A 206 2.88 12.52 5.37
CA ALA A 206 1.44 12.65 5.09
C ALA A 206 1.11 12.70 3.58
N GLU A 207 1.95 13.36 2.77
CA GLU A 207 1.77 13.47 1.32
C GLU A 207 2.26 12.23 0.54
N THR A 208 3.04 11.36 1.16
CA THR A 208 3.72 10.23 0.49
C THR A 208 3.10 8.88 0.80
N VAL A 209 2.23 8.78 1.82
CA VAL A 209 1.63 7.51 2.25
C VAL A 209 0.23 7.25 1.72
N GLY A 210 -0.49 8.27 1.25
CA GLY A 210 -1.80 8.11 0.59
C GLY A 210 -2.91 7.58 1.51
N GLU A 211 -2.93 7.99 2.77
CA GLU A 211 -3.99 7.70 3.75
C GLU A 211 -5.06 8.78 3.84
#